data_08c9f1fc49dd82c1ce29215f928d42ed
#
_entry.id   08c9f1fc49dd82c1ce29215f928d42ed
#
_cell.length_a   1.000
_cell.length_b   1.000
_cell.length_c   1.000
_cell.angle_alpha   90.00
_cell.angle_beta   90.00
_cell.angle_gamma   90.00
#
_symmetry.space_group_name_H-M   'P 1'
#
loop_
_entity.id
_entity.type
_entity.pdbx_description
1 polymer ?
#
loop_
_entity_poly.entity_id
_entity_poly.type
_entity_poly.pdbx_seq_one_letter_code
_entity_poly.pdbx_strand_id
1 'polypeptide(L)'
;MAYQKLQATSAWQVVPSDYTNIPQIFLNGGTGTVSSSTATSLTVTGANFFELGVKTGMIVVNVTTGVQATVAGVNQSTNTDTLPLSGGTFAAGNTYQIYGGDNNGCVLYIGTGGDVRVTTAGGHDVTFTNLASGSFLPVQVVKVWSTSTLGSDIIALW
;
A
#
# COMPACT_ATOMS: atom_id res chain seq x y z
N MET A 1 7.07 -31.47 2.24
CA MET A 1 7.69 -30.17 2.53
C MET A 1 7.23 -29.17 1.49
N ALA A 2 6.58 -28.10 1.89
CA ALA A 2 6.27 -27.00 0.98
C ALA A 2 7.58 -26.24 0.72
N TYR A 3 8.07 -26.29 -0.50
CA TYR A 3 9.13 -25.38 -0.92
C TYR A 3 8.53 -23.97 -0.93
N GLN A 4 8.91 -23.16 0.05
CA GLN A 4 8.57 -21.76 0.05
C GLN A 4 9.22 -21.11 -1.17
N LYS A 5 8.41 -20.63 -2.11
CA LYS A 5 8.90 -19.91 -3.27
C LYS A 5 9.61 -18.66 -2.77
N LEU A 6 10.92 -18.63 -2.82
CA LEU A 6 11.75 -17.47 -2.46
C LEU A 6 11.71 -16.36 -3.54
N GLN A 7 10.82 -16.48 -4.53
CA GLN A 7 10.66 -15.49 -5.58
C GLN A 7 9.46 -14.60 -5.26
N ALA A 8 9.73 -13.32 -5.14
CA ALA A 8 8.69 -12.31 -5.05
C ALA A 8 7.82 -12.35 -6.32
N THR A 9 6.51 -12.33 -6.12
CA THR A 9 5.52 -12.26 -7.21
C THR A 9 5.00 -10.85 -7.41
N SER A 10 5.26 -9.95 -6.45
CA SER A 10 4.84 -8.55 -6.48
C SER A 10 5.93 -7.65 -5.93
N ALA A 11 6.04 -6.46 -6.50
CA ALA A 11 6.96 -5.42 -6.07
C ALA A 11 6.22 -4.08 -5.98
N TRP A 12 6.53 -3.30 -4.96
CA TRP A 12 5.95 -1.99 -4.73
C TRP A 12 7.02 -1.01 -4.26
N GLN A 13 7.08 0.18 -4.86
CA GLN A 13 7.97 1.23 -4.39
C GLN A 13 7.45 1.82 -3.08
N VAL A 14 8.23 1.69 -2.04
CA VAL A 14 7.87 2.16 -0.70
C VAL A 14 7.99 3.67 -0.64
N VAL A 15 6.96 4.32 -0.12
CA VAL A 15 7.02 5.69 0.35
C VAL A 15 7.15 5.64 1.87
N PRO A 16 8.32 5.98 2.46
CA PRO A 16 8.48 5.97 3.90
C PRO A 16 7.48 6.91 4.58
N SER A 17 6.86 6.45 5.67
CA SER A 17 5.84 7.20 6.39
C SER A 17 5.87 6.90 7.88
N ASP A 18 5.74 7.94 8.71
CA ASP A 18 5.65 7.75 10.16
C ASP A 18 4.24 7.31 10.59
N TYR A 19 3.25 7.37 9.69
CA TYR A 19 1.84 7.16 10.02
C TYR A 19 1.21 5.94 9.36
N THR A 20 1.70 5.51 8.20
CA THR A 20 1.07 4.45 7.41
C THR A 20 2.01 3.26 7.19
N ASN A 21 1.45 2.05 7.25
CA ASN A 21 2.16 0.84 6.88
C ASN A 21 2.32 0.72 5.36
N ILE A 22 3.27 -0.12 4.94
CA ILE A 22 3.37 -0.55 3.54
C ILE A 22 2.08 -1.30 3.19
N PRO A 23 1.35 -0.92 2.13
CA PRO A 23 0.11 -1.60 1.77
C PRO A 23 0.38 -3.03 1.33
N GLN A 24 -0.57 -3.91 1.62
CA GLN A 24 -0.54 -5.27 1.13
C GLN A 24 -0.89 -5.33 -0.37
N ILE A 25 -0.58 -6.47 -0.97
CA ILE A 25 -0.76 -6.85 -2.36
C ILE A 25 -1.97 -6.17 -3.04
N PHE A 26 -1.73 -5.66 -4.22
CA PHE A 26 -2.70 -5.13 -5.16
C PHE A 26 -3.94 -6.04 -5.31
N LEU A 27 -5.12 -5.46 -5.14
CA LEU A 27 -6.38 -6.15 -5.39
C LEU A 27 -6.59 -6.31 -6.91
N ASN A 28 -6.66 -7.55 -7.39
CA ASN A 28 -6.92 -7.80 -8.80
C ASN A 28 -8.25 -7.16 -9.25
N GLY A 29 -8.21 -6.35 -10.29
CA GLY A 29 -9.34 -5.53 -10.71
C GLY A 29 -9.55 -4.24 -9.92
N GLY A 30 -8.79 -4.01 -8.83
CA GLY A 30 -8.89 -2.82 -7.97
C GLY A 30 -8.20 -1.58 -8.55
N THR A 31 -8.20 -1.40 -9.86
CA THR A 31 -7.67 -0.21 -10.55
C THR A 31 -8.68 0.35 -11.54
N GLY A 32 -8.63 1.63 -11.78
CA GLY A 32 -9.52 2.28 -12.73
C GLY A 32 -9.39 3.80 -12.69
N THR A 33 -10.34 4.46 -13.32
CA THR A 33 -10.43 5.92 -13.35
C THR A 33 -11.63 6.38 -12.53
N VAL A 34 -11.42 7.34 -11.66
CA VAL A 34 -12.48 7.94 -10.83
C VAL A 34 -13.48 8.68 -11.72
N SER A 35 -14.75 8.32 -11.65
CA SER A 35 -15.84 9.00 -12.38
C SER A 35 -16.27 10.28 -11.69
N SER A 36 -16.37 10.25 -10.36
CA SER A 36 -16.65 11.40 -9.50
C SER A 36 -16.15 11.15 -8.07
N SER A 37 -16.06 12.19 -7.28
CA SER A 37 -15.60 12.08 -5.89
C SER A 37 -16.21 13.18 -5.01
N THR A 38 -16.18 12.92 -3.70
CA THR A 38 -16.40 13.90 -2.64
C THR A 38 -15.16 13.95 -1.76
N ALA A 39 -15.18 14.76 -0.70
CA ALA A 39 -14.09 14.82 0.27
C ALA A 39 -13.85 13.48 1.00
N THR A 40 -14.85 12.59 1.04
CA THR A 40 -14.81 11.32 1.80
C THR A 40 -15.22 10.11 0.98
N SER A 41 -15.27 10.20 -0.34
CA SER A 41 -15.58 9.06 -1.19
C SER A 41 -15.05 9.22 -2.61
N LEU A 42 -14.85 8.11 -3.28
CA LEU A 42 -14.72 8.07 -4.75
C LEU A 42 -15.83 7.21 -5.34
N THR A 43 -16.24 7.55 -6.56
CA THR A 43 -17.23 6.79 -7.32
C THR A 43 -16.63 6.41 -8.67
N VAL A 44 -16.81 5.14 -9.04
CA VAL A 44 -16.38 4.60 -10.32
C VAL A 44 -17.54 3.85 -10.94
N THR A 45 -18.12 4.39 -11.97
CA THR A 45 -19.30 3.81 -12.61
C THR A 45 -19.03 2.37 -13.07
N GLY A 46 -19.85 1.44 -12.61
CA GLY A 46 -19.78 0.02 -12.94
C GLY A 46 -18.69 -0.76 -12.21
N ALA A 47 -18.02 -0.19 -11.21
CA ALA A 47 -16.93 -0.88 -10.50
C ALA A 47 -17.41 -1.99 -9.58
N ASN A 48 -18.58 -1.86 -8.99
CA ASN A 48 -19.15 -2.78 -7.99
C ASN A 48 -18.10 -3.27 -6.97
N PHE A 49 -17.63 -2.36 -6.13
CA PHE A 49 -16.55 -2.61 -5.17
C PHE A 49 -16.83 -3.76 -4.19
N PHE A 50 -18.12 -4.03 -3.91
CA PHE A 50 -18.49 -5.14 -3.06
C PHE A 50 -18.19 -6.50 -3.71
N GLU A 51 -18.61 -6.71 -4.96
CA GLU A 51 -18.33 -7.95 -5.71
C GLU A 51 -16.84 -8.09 -6.04
N LEU A 52 -16.15 -6.96 -6.22
CA LEU A 52 -14.70 -6.95 -6.39
C LEU A 52 -13.95 -7.45 -5.15
N GLY A 53 -14.62 -7.55 -4.00
CA GLY A 53 -14.03 -8.02 -2.75
C GLY A 53 -13.30 -6.93 -1.95
N VAL A 54 -13.59 -5.66 -2.21
CA VAL A 54 -13.07 -4.55 -1.40
C VAL A 54 -13.61 -4.66 0.02
N LYS A 55 -12.76 -4.40 1.01
CA LYS A 55 -13.10 -4.45 2.43
C LYS A 55 -12.68 -3.18 3.14
N THR A 56 -13.35 -2.88 4.24
CA THR A 56 -12.95 -1.81 5.17
C THR A 56 -11.52 -2.04 5.63
N GLY A 57 -10.72 -0.98 5.69
CA GLY A 57 -9.31 -1.03 6.06
C GLY A 57 -8.35 -1.22 4.88
N MET A 58 -8.83 -1.57 3.69
CA MET A 58 -7.99 -1.57 2.49
C MET A 58 -7.49 -0.17 2.15
N ILE A 59 -6.36 -0.09 1.47
CA ILE A 59 -5.74 1.18 1.09
C ILE A 59 -6.03 1.48 -0.37
N VAL A 60 -6.46 2.71 -0.64
CA VAL A 60 -6.64 3.24 -2.01
C VAL A 60 -5.57 4.28 -2.27
N VAL A 61 -4.80 4.08 -3.31
CA VAL A 61 -3.78 5.03 -3.77
C VAL A 61 -4.30 5.77 -4.98
N ASN A 62 -4.26 7.09 -4.93
CA ASN A 62 -4.42 7.93 -6.10
C ASN A 62 -3.10 7.93 -6.88
N VAL A 63 -3.04 7.16 -7.95
CA VAL A 63 -1.82 6.99 -8.75
C VAL A 63 -1.41 8.29 -9.44
N THR A 64 -2.39 9.15 -9.75
CA THR A 64 -2.14 10.44 -10.40
C THR A 64 -1.44 11.44 -9.49
N THR A 65 -1.79 11.44 -8.20
CA THR A 65 -1.28 12.43 -7.23
C THR A 65 -0.37 11.85 -6.15
N GLY A 66 -0.31 10.52 -6.01
CA GLY A 66 0.43 9.82 -4.95
C GLY A 66 -0.27 9.81 -3.58
N VAL A 67 -1.46 10.39 -3.48
CA VAL A 67 -2.21 10.46 -2.21
C VAL A 67 -2.81 9.11 -1.87
N GLN A 68 -2.81 8.77 -0.58
CA GLN A 68 -3.39 7.53 -0.06
C GLN A 68 -4.61 7.82 0.81
N ALA A 69 -5.57 6.90 0.79
CA ALA A 69 -6.75 6.88 1.64
C ALA A 69 -7.02 5.45 2.12
N THR A 70 -7.75 5.33 3.23
CA THR A 70 -8.21 4.04 3.74
C THR A 70 -9.70 3.87 3.42
N VAL A 71 -10.10 2.68 2.99
CA VAL A 71 -11.51 2.33 2.79
C VAL A 71 -12.22 2.36 4.14
N ALA A 72 -13.16 3.29 4.30
CA ALA A 72 -13.94 3.47 5.52
C ALA A 72 -15.17 2.54 5.60
N GLY A 73 -15.63 2.04 4.46
CA GLY A 73 -16.75 1.12 4.36
C GLY A 73 -16.98 0.66 2.93
N VAL A 74 -17.83 -0.34 2.75
CA VAL A 74 -18.22 -0.86 1.44
C VAL A 74 -19.73 -1.05 1.43
N ASN A 75 -20.41 -0.43 0.47
CA ASN A 75 -21.84 -0.58 0.29
C ASN A 75 -22.15 -1.95 -0.34
N GLN A 76 -23.04 -2.71 0.29
CA GLN A 76 -23.35 -4.09 -0.10
C GLN A 76 -24.55 -4.22 -1.06
N SER A 77 -25.43 -3.24 -1.11
CA SER A 77 -26.68 -3.34 -1.88
C SER A 77 -27.04 -2.14 -2.71
N THR A 78 -26.60 -0.96 -2.31
CA THR A 78 -26.86 0.31 -3.02
C THR A 78 -25.57 1.10 -3.14
N ASN A 79 -25.41 1.82 -4.25
CA ASN A 79 -24.18 2.58 -4.51
C ASN A 79 -22.90 1.75 -4.40
N THR A 80 -22.92 0.51 -4.87
CA THR A 80 -21.75 -0.40 -4.87
C THR A 80 -20.57 0.17 -5.66
N ASP A 81 -20.82 1.12 -6.52
CA ASP A 81 -19.85 1.87 -7.31
C ASP A 81 -19.17 3.02 -6.54
N THR A 82 -19.65 3.31 -5.32
CA THR A 82 -19.10 4.36 -4.45
C THR A 82 -18.38 3.75 -3.27
N LEU A 83 -17.13 4.16 -3.10
CA LEU A 83 -16.25 3.70 -2.04
C LEU A 83 -16.04 4.82 -1.02
N PRO A 84 -16.60 4.71 0.19
CA PRO A 84 -16.31 5.62 1.29
C PRO A 84 -14.85 5.52 1.73
N LEU A 85 -14.22 6.66 1.93
CA LEU A 85 -12.80 6.78 2.25
C LEU A 85 -12.58 7.60 3.52
N SER A 86 -11.52 7.27 4.23
CA SER A 86 -10.96 8.07 5.32
C SER A 86 -9.60 8.62 4.89
N GLY A 87 -9.50 9.93 4.80
CA GLY A 87 -8.32 10.64 4.29
C GLY A 87 -8.20 10.59 2.76
N GLY A 88 -7.21 11.29 2.27
CA GLY A 88 -6.91 11.39 0.83
C GLY A 88 -7.91 12.24 0.05
N THR A 89 -7.46 12.72 -1.10
CA THR A 89 -8.30 13.44 -2.05
C THR A 89 -8.22 12.79 -3.42
N PHE A 90 -9.39 12.65 -4.04
CA PHE A 90 -9.53 12.11 -5.39
C PHE A 90 -10.34 13.10 -6.22
N ALA A 91 -10.08 13.16 -7.50
CA ALA A 91 -10.85 13.96 -8.45
C ALA A 91 -11.27 13.09 -9.64
N ALA A 92 -12.34 13.47 -10.32
CA ALA A 92 -12.72 12.84 -11.57
C ALA A 92 -11.55 12.85 -12.56
N GLY A 93 -11.31 11.72 -13.21
CA GLY A 93 -10.18 11.52 -14.11
C GLY A 93 -8.90 11.03 -13.43
N ASN A 94 -8.80 11.02 -12.09
CA ASN A 94 -7.66 10.43 -11.42
C ASN A 94 -7.67 8.89 -11.58
N THR A 95 -6.50 8.31 -11.75
CA THR A 95 -6.32 6.86 -11.69
C THR A 95 -6.14 6.42 -10.24
N TYR A 96 -6.84 5.37 -9.85
CA TYR A 96 -6.72 4.79 -8.50
C TYR A 96 -6.26 3.34 -8.56
N GLN A 97 -5.76 2.88 -7.42
CA GLN A 97 -5.33 1.50 -7.21
C GLN A 97 -5.64 1.07 -5.77
N ILE A 98 -6.25 -0.11 -5.59
CA ILE A 98 -6.66 -0.63 -4.28
C ILE A 98 -5.71 -1.75 -3.86
N TYR A 99 -5.30 -1.71 -2.60
CA TYR A 99 -4.43 -2.69 -1.95
C TYR A 99 -5.13 -3.33 -0.76
N GLY A 100 -4.82 -4.57 -0.49
CA GLY A 100 -5.49 -5.43 0.47
C GLY A 100 -5.32 -5.11 1.95
N GLY A 101 -5.09 -3.87 2.33
CA GLY A 101 -4.98 -3.47 3.73
C GLY A 101 -3.56 -3.64 4.29
N ASP A 102 -3.43 -3.89 5.61
CA ASP A 102 -2.14 -4.07 6.25
C ASP A 102 -1.41 -5.30 5.73
N ASN A 103 -0.14 -5.14 5.38
CA ASN A 103 0.65 -6.28 4.94
C ASN A 103 1.07 -7.15 6.15
N ASN A 104 1.21 -8.47 5.91
CA ASN A 104 1.67 -9.43 6.89
C ASN A 104 3.20 -9.52 6.95
N GLY A 105 3.88 -8.64 6.24
CA GLY A 105 5.31 -8.57 6.09
C GLY A 105 5.77 -8.73 4.64
N CYS A 106 6.74 -7.95 4.26
CA CYS A 106 7.43 -8.00 2.98
C CYS A 106 8.93 -7.96 3.20
N VAL A 107 9.70 -8.41 2.24
CA VAL A 107 11.16 -8.22 2.19
C VAL A 107 11.44 -6.90 1.48
N LEU A 108 12.43 -6.16 1.93
CA LEU A 108 12.82 -4.90 1.30
C LEU A 108 14.07 -5.07 0.44
N TYR A 109 14.04 -4.49 -0.75
CA TYR A 109 15.22 -4.17 -1.55
C TYR A 109 15.56 -2.70 -1.33
N ILE A 110 16.83 -2.40 -1.05
CA ILE A 110 17.32 -1.05 -0.78
C ILE A 110 18.09 -0.58 -2.01
N GLY A 111 17.50 0.29 -2.79
CA GLY A 111 18.12 0.81 -4.02
C GLY A 111 19.31 1.71 -3.72
N THR A 112 19.12 2.72 -2.90
CA THR A 112 20.18 3.59 -2.40
C THR A 112 20.39 3.36 -0.92
N GLY A 113 21.61 2.99 -0.53
CA GLY A 113 21.96 2.64 0.84
C GLY A 113 21.88 3.78 1.83
N GLY A 114 21.94 3.43 3.11
CA GLY A 114 21.85 4.34 4.24
C GLY A 114 21.16 3.68 5.42
N ASP A 115 20.82 4.47 6.42
CA ASP A 115 20.06 3.98 7.55
C ASP A 115 18.58 3.81 7.14
N VAL A 116 17.96 2.70 7.55
CA VAL A 116 16.55 2.43 7.29
C VAL A 116 15.88 1.99 8.58
N ARG A 117 14.92 2.78 9.04
CA ARG A 117 14.09 2.45 10.21
C ARG A 117 12.82 1.77 9.76
N VAL A 118 12.54 0.62 10.33
CA VAL A 118 11.38 -0.21 9.99
C VAL A 118 10.62 -0.67 11.23
N THR A 119 9.33 -0.98 11.03
CA THR A 119 8.57 -1.84 11.94
C THR A 119 8.50 -3.23 11.30
N THR A 120 8.92 -4.24 12.04
CA THR A 120 8.86 -5.63 11.59
C THR A 120 7.45 -6.20 11.73
N ALA A 121 7.15 -7.32 11.06
CA ALA A 121 5.88 -8.04 11.23
C ALA A 121 5.67 -8.55 12.67
N GLY A 122 6.75 -8.71 13.44
CA GLY A 122 6.69 -9.00 14.88
C GLY A 122 6.40 -7.79 15.77
N GLY A 123 6.18 -6.59 15.21
CA GLY A 123 5.84 -5.38 15.95
C GLY A 123 7.06 -4.64 16.53
N HIS A 124 8.28 -4.96 16.12
CA HIS A 124 9.49 -4.30 16.63
C HIS A 124 9.94 -3.17 15.71
N ASP A 125 10.19 -2.00 16.28
CA ASP A 125 10.84 -0.88 15.59
C ASP A 125 12.36 -1.03 15.67
N VAL A 126 13.02 -1.12 14.52
CA VAL A 126 14.45 -1.31 14.40
C VAL A 126 15.02 -0.37 13.33
N THR A 127 16.18 0.22 13.63
CA THR A 127 16.95 0.97 12.61
C THR A 127 18.13 0.11 12.17
N PHE A 128 18.16 -0.25 10.91
CA PHE A 128 19.31 -0.90 10.27
C PHE A 128 20.23 0.18 9.75
N THR A 129 21.45 0.24 10.28
CA THR A 129 22.42 1.28 9.95
C THR A 129 23.35 0.82 8.83
N ASN A 130 23.79 1.78 8.00
CA ASN A 130 24.76 1.52 6.93
C ASN A 130 24.39 0.40 5.97
N LEU A 131 23.12 0.27 5.59
CA LEU A 131 22.74 -0.69 4.55
C LEU A 131 23.41 -0.31 3.23
N ALA A 132 23.95 -1.31 2.55
CA ALA A 132 24.57 -1.10 1.23
C ALA A 132 23.50 -0.88 0.15
N SER A 133 23.82 -0.07 -0.85
CA SER A 133 22.96 0.05 -2.06
C SER A 133 22.87 -1.31 -2.77
N GLY A 134 21.68 -1.65 -3.25
CA GLY A 134 21.39 -2.92 -3.90
C GLY A 134 21.26 -4.12 -2.94
N SER A 135 21.15 -3.88 -1.63
CA SER A 135 21.02 -4.96 -0.65
C SER A 135 19.56 -5.34 -0.41
N PHE A 136 19.35 -6.57 0.06
CA PHE A 136 18.06 -7.04 0.57
C PHE A 136 18.08 -7.04 2.09
N LEU A 137 16.97 -6.63 2.69
CA LEU A 137 16.74 -6.72 4.12
C LEU A 137 15.92 -8.01 4.41
N PRO A 138 16.54 -9.11 4.85
CA PRO A 138 15.88 -10.41 4.98
C PRO A 138 15.03 -10.51 6.25
N VAL A 139 14.19 -9.49 6.49
CA VAL A 139 13.28 -9.40 7.63
C VAL A 139 11.90 -9.06 7.07
N GLN A 140 10.87 -9.64 7.65
CA GLN A 140 9.48 -9.31 7.30
C GLN A 140 9.13 -7.94 7.88
N VAL A 141 8.90 -6.96 7.00
CA VAL A 141 8.66 -5.56 7.33
C VAL A 141 7.23 -5.18 7.01
N VAL A 142 6.59 -4.45 7.90
CA VAL A 142 5.23 -3.90 7.69
C VAL A 142 5.25 -2.39 7.46
N LYS A 143 6.32 -1.69 7.90
CA LYS A 143 6.42 -0.23 7.78
C LYS A 143 7.86 0.21 7.60
N VAL A 144 8.07 1.20 6.76
CA VAL A 144 9.31 1.98 6.71
C VAL A 144 9.00 3.38 7.20
N TRP A 145 9.71 3.81 8.23
CA TRP A 145 9.55 5.14 8.80
C TRP A 145 10.20 6.21 7.93
N SER A 146 9.60 7.39 7.82
CA SER A 146 10.26 8.54 7.19
C SER A 146 11.31 9.14 8.14
N THR A 147 10.99 9.19 9.43
CA THR A 147 11.95 9.63 10.46
C THR A 147 13.04 8.57 10.66
N SER A 148 14.29 8.98 10.54
CA SER A 148 15.50 8.14 10.68
C SER A 148 15.71 7.12 9.56
N THR A 149 15.13 7.34 8.39
CA THR A 149 15.45 6.64 7.16
C THR A 149 16.19 7.57 6.22
N LEU A 150 17.42 7.22 5.88
CA LEU A 150 18.28 7.94 4.94
C LEU A 150 18.41 7.20 3.61
N GLY A 151 18.18 5.89 3.61
CA GLY A 151 18.11 5.08 2.38
C GLY A 151 16.92 5.50 1.51
N SER A 152 17.05 5.35 0.20
CA SER A 152 16.00 5.66 -0.76
C SER A 152 15.83 4.57 -1.82
N ASP A 153 14.87 4.76 -2.71
CA ASP A 153 14.55 3.78 -3.76
C ASP A 153 14.27 2.38 -3.19
N ILE A 154 13.52 2.37 -2.07
CA ILE A 154 13.18 1.15 -1.34
C ILE A 154 12.01 0.47 -2.03
N ILE A 155 12.15 -0.83 -2.29
CA ILE A 155 11.11 -1.66 -2.92
C ILE A 155 10.69 -2.77 -1.96
N ALA A 156 9.40 -2.86 -1.69
CA ALA A 156 8.79 -3.97 -0.97
C ALA A 156 8.51 -5.13 -1.93
N LEU A 157 8.78 -6.35 -1.50
CA LEU A 157 8.69 -7.58 -2.29
C LEU A 157 7.90 -8.64 -1.52
N TRP A 158 6.90 -9.28 -2.18
CA TRP A 158 6.10 -10.40 -1.67
C TRP A 158 6.17 -11.65 -2.50
#